data_ae0bfd7989daaf1bf58d521d3e7438f9
#
_entry.id   ae0bfd7989daaf1bf58d521d3e7438f9
#
_cell.length_a   1.000
_cell.length_b   1.000
_cell.length_c   1.000
_cell.angle_alpha   90.00
_cell.angle_beta   90.00
_cell.angle_gamma   90.00
#
_symmetry.space_group_name_H-M   'P 1'
#
loop_
_entity.id
_entity.type
_entity.pdbx_description
1 polymer ?
#
loop_
_entity_poly.entity_id
_entity_poly.type
_entity_poly.pdbx_seq_one_letter_code
_entity_poly.pdbx_strand_id
1 'polypeptide(L)'
;MKQMPTGFPKNFLWGGAIAANQAEGAYDEGGKGLCVADILKVQDKGSLKKKSNKEATTESIEFALKDKEGYYPKRYGIDFYHTYKEDLKLLAGTGMNSFRTSINWARIFP
;
A
#
# COMPACT_ATOMS: atom_id res chain seq x y z
N MET A 1 24.72 39.81 -8.11
CA MET A 1 24.50 38.61 -7.29
C MET A 1 23.03 38.22 -7.33
N LYS A 2 22.73 37.00 -7.76
CA LYS A 2 21.38 36.49 -7.59
C LYS A 2 21.17 36.22 -6.09
N GLN A 3 20.20 36.86 -5.48
CA GLN A 3 19.77 36.51 -4.15
C GLN A 3 19.23 35.06 -4.18
N MET A 4 19.73 34.24 -3.29
CA MET A 4 19.13 32.89 -3.12
C MET A 4 17.69 33.06 -2.64
N PRO A 5 16.73 32.36 -3.25
CA PRO A 5 15.35 32.43 -2.77
C PRO A 5 15.31 31.93 -1.32
N THR A 6 14.78 32.76 -0.44
CA THR A 6 14.55 32.42 0.96
C THR A 6 13.11 31.92 1.11
N GLY A 7 12.97 30.68 1.52
CA GLY A 7 11.68 30.07 1.78
C GLY A 7 11.01 29.42 0.55
N PHE A 8 9.86 28.85 0.78
CA PHE A 8 9.05 28.18 -0.24
C PHE A 8 7.98 29.13 -0.80
N PRO A 9 7.54 28.92 -2.05
CA PRO A 9 6.41 29.66 -2.62
C PRO A 9 5.16 29.57 -1.73
N LYS A 10 4.32 30.61 -1.73
CA LYS A 10 3.07 30.61 -0.94
C LYS A 10 2.14 29.41 -1.22
N ASN A 11 2.13 28.95 -2.46
CA ASN A 11 1.28 27.85 -2.90
C ASN A 11 2.02 26.51 -2.95
N PHE A 12 3.12 26.39 -2.22
CA PHE A 12 3.87 25.15 -2.18
C PHE A 12 3.04 24.02 -1.56
N LEU A 13 3.04 22.86 -2.22
CA LEU A 13 2.30 21.69 -1.76
C LEU A 13 3.15 20.87 -0.77
N TRP A 14 2.68 20.81 0.45
CA TRP A 14 3.23 20.00 1.52
C TRP A 14 2.41 18.74 1.69
N GLY A 15 3.03 17.59 1.54
CA GLY A 15 2.25 16.37 1.61
C GLY A 15 3.09 15.11 1.70
N GLY A 16 2.40 14.01 1.53
CA GLY A 16 2.98 12.68 1.55
C GLY A 16 2.31 11.77 0.53
N ALA A 17 2.86 10.59 0.39
CA ALA A 17 2.37 9.58 -0.54
C ALA A 17 2.34 8.21 0.11
N ILE A 18 1.36 7.41 -0.28
CA ILE A 18 1.26 5.98 0.04
C ILE A 18 1.02 5.18 -1.24
N ALA A 19 1.29 3.87 -1.16
CA ALA A 19 0.93 2.95 -2.23
C ALA A 19 -0.23 2.05 -1.80
N ALA A 20 -1.16 1.78 -2.72
CA ALA A 20 -2.35 0.97 -2.45
C ALA A 20 -2.02 -0.38 -1.81
N ASN A 21 -1.04 -1.10 -2.35
CA ASN A 21 -0.66 -2.43 -1.86
C ASN A 21 0.01 -2.43 -0.48
N GLN A 22 0.38 -1.27 0.04
CA GLN A 22 0.97 -1.13 1.38
C GLN A 22 -0.05 -0.63 2.41
N ALA A 23 -1.06 0.06 1.95
CA ALA A 23 -1.97 0.80 2.81
C ALA A 23 -3.40 0.26 2.81
N GLU A 24 -3.91 -0.13 1.64
CA GLU A 24 -5.34 -0.30 1.41
C GLU A 24 -6.00 -1.36 2.30
N GLY A 25 -5.45 -2.57 2.36
CA GLY A 25 -6.11 -3.68 3.04
C GLY A 25 -7.39 -4.15 2.33
N ALA A 26 -8.27 -4.80 3.07
CA ALA A 26 -9.57 -5.26 2.56
C ALA A 26 -9.47 -6.01 1.21
N TYR A 27 -8.50 -6.91 1.10
CA TYR A 27 -8.11 -7.56 -0.17
C TYR A 27 -9.23 -8.38 -0.82
N ASP A 28 -10.19 -8.83 -0.04
CA ASP A 28 -11.34 -9.66 -0.43
C ASP A 28 -12.70 -8.97 -0.23
N GLU A 29 -12.70 -7.65 0.04
CA GLU A 29 -13.91 -6.87 0.25
C GLU A 29 -14.25 -5.98 -0.95
N GLY A 30 -15.51 -5.56 -1.04
CA GLY A 30 -15.98 -4.62 -2.05
C GLY A 30 -15.88 -5.14 -3.49
N GLY A 31 -15.82 -6.47 -3.68
CA GLY A 31 -15.70 -7.09 -5.01
C GLY A 31 -14.30 -6.99 -5.62
N LYS A 32 -13.29 -6.63 -4.84
CA LYS A 32 -11.90 -6.58 -5.33
C LYS A 32 -11.44 -7.95 -5.82
N GLY A 33 -10.84 -7.98 -7.01
CA GLY A 33 -10.11 -9.15 -7.50
C GLY A 33 -8.74 -9.32 -6.84
N LEU A 34 -8.16 -10.51 -6.96
CA LEU A 34 -6.81 -10.79 -6.47
C LEU A 34 -5.75 -10.09 -7.32
N CYS A 35 -4.71 -9.62 -6.65
CA CYS A 35 -3.51 -9.15 -7.29
C CYS A 35 -2.26 -9.85 -6.73
N VAL A 36 -1.13 -9.72 -7.42
CA VAL A 36 0.13 -10.37 -7.00
C VAL A 36 0.52 -10.02 -5.56
N ALA A 37 0.22 -8.80 -5.13
CA ALA A 37 0.53 -8.37 -3.76
C ALA A 37 -0.20 -9.21 -2.70
N ASP A 38 -1.40 -9.69 -2.98
CA ASP A 38 -2.22 -10.44 -2.02
C ASP A 38 -1.69 -11.85 -1.74
N ILE A 39 -0.80 -12.36 -2.59
CA ILE A 39 -0.18 -13.69 -2.45
C ILE A 39 1.27 -13.65 -1.96
N LEU A 40 1.79 -12.46 -1.65
CA LEU A 40 3.15 -12.31 -1.14
C LEU A 40 3.20 -12.58 0.36
N LYS A 41 3.71 -13.76 0.71
CA LYS A 41 3.92 -14.18 2.10
C LYS A 41 5.23 -13.66 2.65
N VAL A 42 5.23 -13.23 3.91
CA VAL A 42 6.48 -12.97 4.64
C VAL A 42 7.20 -14.29 4.87
N GLN A 43 8.45 -14.36 4.44
CA GLN A 43 9.31 -15.49 4.74
C GLN A 43 9.96 -15.30 6.11
N ASP A 44 10.17 -16.41 6.85
CA ASP A 44 10.79 -16.40 8.16
C ASP A 44 12.12 -15.65 8.17
N LYS A 45 12.36 -14.94 9.26
CA LYS A 45 13.49 -14.00 9.48
C LYS A 45 14.90 -14.58 9.28
N GLY A 46 15.02 -15.87 9.03
CA GLY A 46 16.31 -16.55 8.80
C GLY A 46 16.91 -16.34 7.41
N SER A 47 16.20 -15.74 6.48
CA SER A 47 16.64 -15.63 5.09
C SER A 47 16.58 -14.21 4.54
N LEU A 48 17.36 -13.30 5.13
CA LEU A 48 17.61 -11.97 4.54
C LEU A 48 18.28 -12.04 3.14
N LYS A 49 18.76 -13.21 2.72
CA LYS A 49 19.50 -13.43 1.46
C LYS A 49 18.65 -13.92 0.30
N LYS A 50 17.41 -14.35 0.51
CA LYS A 50 16.53 -14.77 -0.57
C LYS A 50 15.47 -13.70 -0.82
N LYS A 51 15.83 -12.66 -1.57
CA LYS A 51 14.85 -11.94 -2.40
C LYS A 51 14.37 -12.94 -3.46
N SER A 52 13.44 -13.79 -3.10
CA SER A 52 12.74 -14.56 -4.12
C SER A 52 11.71 -13.63 -4.74
N ASN A 53 12.02 -13.06 -5.88
CA ASN A 53 11.00 -12.70 -6.84
C ASN A 53 10.35 -14.01 -7.26
N LYS A 54 9.47 -14.54 -6.42
CA LYS A 54 8.66 -15.71 -6.79
C LYS A 54 7.68 -15.21 -7.83
N GLU A 55 7.84 -15.71 -9.03
CA GLU A 55 6.84 -15.53 -10.06
C GLU A 55 5.49 -16.07 -9.54
N ALA A 56 4.42 -15.34 -9.81
CA ALA A 56 3.08 -15.79 -9.49
C ALA A 56 2.71 -16.91 -10.46
N THR A 57 2.72 -18.14 -9.96
CA THR A 57 2.24 -19.32 -10.69
C THR A 57 0.86 -19.71 -10.19
N THR A 58 0.12 -20.47 -10.98
CA THR A 58 -1.20 -21.01 -10.57
C THR A 58 -1.08 -21.74 -9.24
N GLU A 59 -0.05 -22.56 -9.07
CA GLU A 59 0.21 -23.33 -7.84
C GLU A 59 0.47 -22.42 -6.64
N SER A 60 1.25 -21.35 -6.83
CA SER A 60 1.54 -20.39 -5.75
C SER A 60 0.29 -19.60 -5.33
N ILE A 61 -0.58 -19.30 -6.27
CA ILE A 61 -1.86 -18.64 -6.01
C ILE A 61 -2.79 -19.57 -5.21
N GLU A 62 -2.96 -20.79 -5.68
CA GLU A 62 -3.78 -21.78 -4.98
C GLU A 62 -3.28 -22.08 -3.58
N PHE A 63 -1.96 -22.20 -3.42
CA PHE A 63 -1.35 -22.37 -2.10
C PHE A 63 -1.66 -21.18 -1.19
N ALA A 64 -1.46 -19.97 -1.66
CA ALA A 64 -1.68 -18.76 -0.86
C ALA A 64 -3.15 -18.58 -0.44
N LEU A 65 -4.10 -19.02 -1.28
CA LEU A 65 -5.52 -18.95 -0.97
C LEU A 65 -5.93 -19.97 0.11
N LYS A 66 -5.26 -21.11 0.16
CA LYS A 66 -5.53 -22.19 1.14
C LYS A 66 -4.74 -22.04 2.44
N ASP A 67 -3.65 -21.27 2.41
CA ASP A 67 -2.75 -21.09 3.54
C ASP A 67 -3.38 -20.19 4.63
N LYS A 68 -3.86 -20.84 5.69
CA LYS A 68 -4.46 -20.14 6.85
C LYS A 68 -3.45 -19.72 7.92
N GLU A 69 -2.24 -20.26 7.87
CA GLU A 69 -1.21 -20.01 8.87
C GLU A 69 -0.19 -18.95 8.43
N GLY A 70 -0.10 -18.71 7.13
CA GLY A 70 0.82 -17.76 6.55
C GLY A 70 0.43 -16.31 6.82
N TYR A 71 1.44 -15.44 6.97
CA TYR A 71 1.22 -14.00 7.08
C TYR A 71 1.43 -13.31 5.73
N TYR A 72 0.38 -12.67 5.26
CA TYR A 72 0.32 -11.93 4.00
C TYR A 72 0.05 -10.45 4.30
N PRO A 73 1.07 -9.66 4.62
CA PRO A 73 0.89 -8.32 5.17
C PRO A 73 0.14 -7.37 4.24
N LYS A 74 0.29 -7.54 2.93
CA LYS A 74 -0.36 -6.67 1.96
C LYS A 74 -1.87 -6.90 1.82
N ARG A 75 -2.41 -7.99 2.35
CA ARG A 75 -3.85 -8.21 2.46
C ARG A 75 -4.50 -7.24 3.45
N TYR A 76 -3.74 -6.80 4.43
CA TYR A 76 -4.23 -5.95 5.52
C TYR A 76 -3.73 -4.52 5.41
N GLY A 77 -2.47 -4.33 5.02
CA GLY A 77 -1.84 -3.02 4.98
C GLY A 77 -1.96 -2.30 6.32
N ILE A 78 -2.34 -1.04 6.29
CA ILE A 78 -2.75 -0.24 7.46
C ILE A 78 -4.27 -0.08 7.55
N ASP A 79 -4.99 -0.92 6.84
CA ASP A 79 -6.45 -0.91 6.76
C ASP A 79 -7.06 0.43 6.28
N PHE A 80 -6.36 1.07 5.37
CA PHE A 80 -6.75 2.38 4.85
C PHE A 80 -8.13 2.36 4.18
N TYR A 81 -8.54 1.22 3.64
CA TYR A 81 -9.87 1.03 3.07
C TYR A 81 -11.00 1.39 4.07
N HIS A 82 -10.84 1.01 5.32
CA HIS A 82 -11.82 1.32 6.37
C HIS A 82 -11.53 2.62 7.11
N THR A 83 -10.26 3.02 7.21
CA THR A 83 -9.81 4.14 8.08
C THR A 83 -9.49 5.41 7.33
N TYR A 84 -9.56 5.43 6.01
CA TYR A 84 -9.06 6.55 5.19
C TYR A 84 -9.63 7.93 5.57
N LYS A 85 -10.87 8.02 6.02
CA LYS A 85 -11.47 9.29 6.42
C LYS A 85 -10.79 9.88 7.64
N GLU A 86 -10.58 9.06 8.66
CA GLU A 86 -9.89 9.48 9.88
C GLU A 86 -8.40 9.73 9.64
N ASP A 87 -7.75 8.88 8.86
CA ASP A 87 -6.35 9.01 8.52
C ASP A 87 -6.07 10.31 7.74
N LEU A 88 -6.90 10.61 6.74
CA LEU A 88 -6.79 11.86 5.98
C LEU A 88 -7.06 13.09 6.85
N LYS A 89 -7.99 13.00 7.79
CA LYS A 89 -8.26 14.08 8.75
C LYS A 89 -7.06 14.34 9.67
N LEU A 90 -6.42 13.27 10.15
CA LEU A 90 -5.20 13.37 10.96
C LEU A 90 -4.05 13.97 10.15
N LEU A 91 -3.85 13.54 8.92
CA LEU A 91 -2.83 14.08 8.03
C LEU A 91 -3.07 15.57 7.73
N ALA A 92 -4.31 15.96 7.46
CA ALA A 92 -4.66 17.37 7.29
C ALA A 92 -4.37 18.19 8.56
N GLY A 93 -4.60 17.61 9.73
CA GLY A 93 -4.29 18.22 11.03
C GLY A 93 -2.79 18.47 11.28
N THR A 94 -1.91 17.77 10.56
CA THR A 94 -0.45 18.02 10.62
C THR A 94 0.00 19.23 9.77
N GLY A 95 -0.91 19.84 9.02
CA GLY A 95 -0.60 20.95 8.11
C GLY A 95 -0.38 20.52 6.67
N MET A 96 -0.57 19.26 6.34
CA MET A 96 -0.51 18.78 4.96
C MET A 96 -1.66 19.35 4.13
N ASN A 97 -1.36 19.76 2.91
CA ASN A 97 -2.32 20.27 1.94
C ASN A 97 -2.28 19.48 0.61
N SER A 98 -1.53 18.40 0.58
CA SER A 98 -1.42 17.52 -0.59
C SER A 98 -1.27 16.06 -0.13
N PHE A 99 -1.92 15.16 -0.81
CA PHE A 99 -1.82 13.73 -0.55
C PHE A 99 -1.90 12.95 -1.86
N ARG A 100 -0.96 12.02 -2.03
CA ARG A 100 -0.90 11.16 -3.20
C ARG A 100 -1.09 9.71 -2.80
N THR A 101 -1.92 9.00 -3.53
CA THR A 101 -2.07 7.55 -3.39
C THR A 101 -2.25 6.90 -4.75
N SER A 102 -1.93 5.62 -4.83
CA SER A 102 -2.38 4.79 -5.93
C SER A 102 -3.67 4.05 -5.55
N ILE A 103 -4.40 3.61 -6.55
CA ILE A 103 -5.58 2.75 -6.39
C ILE A 103 -5.25 1.42 -7.05
N ASN A 104 -5.56 0.33 -6.34
CA ASN A 104 -5.34 -1.01 -6.90
C ASN A 104 -6.27 -1.23 -8.10
N TRP A 105 -5.69 -1.58 -9.25
CA TRP A 105 -6.45 -1.84 -10.48
C TRP A 105 -7.51 -2.92 -10.29
N ALA A 106 -7.17 -4.01 -9.58
CA ALA A 106 -8.09 -5.11 -9.31
C ALA A 106 -9.28 -4.73 -8.39
N ARG A 107 -9.26 -3.55 -7.76
CA ARG A 107 -10.42 -3.02 -7.04
C ARG A 107 -11.45 -2.41 -7.97
N ILE A 108 -11.01 -1.85 -9.08
CA ILE A 108 -11.86 -1.18 -10.06
C ILE A 108 -12.30 -2.17 -11.13
N PHE A 109 -11.39 -3.02 -11.56
CA PHE A 109 -11.61 -4.05 -12.58
C PHE A 109 -11.16 -5.41 -12.02
N PRO A 110 -12.02 -6.07 -11.23
CA PRO A 110 -11.70 -7.35 -10.59
C PRO A 110 -11.57 -8.50 -11.58
#